data_67eecf948a7a4eec4cf217b568c04ac9
#
_entry.id   67eecf948a7a4eec4cf217b568c04ac9
#
_cell.length_a   1.000
_cell.length_b   1.000
_cell.length_c   1.000
_cell.angle_alpha   90.00
_cell.angle_beta   90.00
_cell.angle_gamma   90.00
#
_symmetry.space_group_name_H-M   'P 1'
#
loop_
_entity.id
_entity.type
_entity.pdbx_description
1 polymer ?
#
loop_
_entity_poly.entity_id
_entity_poly.type
_entity_poly.pdbx_seq_one_letter_code
_entity_poly.pdbx_strand_id
1 'polypeptide(L)'
;MPRLIDPIKIGSLQLKNRIVMPPMATGLATTRGEVTEDLIRHYEKRAKGLGLQIVEHSYVARSGRLSEQQLGVYDDKLVAGLAKLTRRIHSLGTPIAIQINHAGRVTTSAVCGQQPVGPSAIPHSSEHETPKELSKNEIEELIEAFGLAANRAVEAEFDAVEVHGAHGFLLNQFLSPLSNKRKDEYGGSLENRMRFHSQIIARIKEKMGKSFPFLY
;
A
#
# COMPACT_ATOMS: atom_id res chain seq x y z
N MET A 1 -11.76 18.57 -24.94
CA MET A 1 -11.65 17.84 -23.67
C MET A 1 -10.94 16.52 -23.92
N PRO A 2 -10.05 16.04 -23.05
CA PRO A 2 -9.42 14.74 -23.22
C PRO A 2 -10.45 13.61 -23.14
N ARG A 3 -10.25 12.56 -23.97
CA ARG A 3 -11.12 11.37 -24.03
C ARG A 3 -10.49 10.23 -23.22
N LEU A 4 -11.26 9.20 -22.84
CA LEU A 4 -10.76 8.02 -22.12
C LEU A 4 -9.59 7.32 -22.82
N ILE A 5 -9.61 7.31 -24.16
CA ILE A 5 -8.59 6.66 -24.98
C ILE A 5 -7.36 7.53 -25.23
N ASP A 6 -7.39 8.82 -24.86
CA ASP A 6 -6.23 9.70 -25.07
C ASP A 6 -5.12 9.37 -24.06
N PRO A 7 -3.86 9.41 -24.48
CA PRO A 7 -2.73 9.12 -23.60
C PRO A 7 -2.64 10.15 -22.45
N ILE A 8 -2.01 9.73 -21.35
CA ILE A 8 -1.72 10.59 -20.20
C ILE A 8 -0.36 10.25 -19.62
N LYS A 9 0.30 11.22 -19.02
CA LYS A 9 1.58 11.04 -18.34
C LYS A 9 1.40 11.20 -16.82
N ILE A 10 1.97 10.26 -16.05
CA ILE A 10 2.03 10.30 -14.58
C ILE A 10 3.51 10.27 -14.18
N GLY A 11 4.07 11.40 -13.75
CA GLY A 11 5.51 11.48 -13.53
C GLY A 11 6.29 11.16 -14.82
N SER A 12 7.16 10.17 -14.77
CA SER A 12 7.90 9.66 -15.94
C SER A 12 7.12 8.62 -16.77
N LEU A 13 6.04 8.04 -16.20
CA LEU A 13 5.27 6.95 -16.84
C LEU A 13 4.29 7.49 -17.88
N GLN A 14 4.40 7.01 -19.14
CA GLN A 14 3.47 7.31 -20.22
C GLN A 14 2.42 6.19 -20.33
N LEU A 15 1.14 6.54 -20.12
CA LEU A 15 0.01 5.63 -20.27
C LEU A 15 -0.64 5.81 -21.64
N LYS A 16 -1.00 4.70 -22.30
CA LYS A 16 -1.64 4.69 -23.62
C LYS A 16 -3.08 5.20 -23.62
N ASN A 17 -3.74 5.20 -22.47
CA ASN A 17 -5.10 5.70 -22.26
C ASN A 17 -5.31 6.01 -20.76
N ARG A 18 -6.51 6.45 -20.40
CA ARG A 18 -6.90 6.89 -19.04
C ARG A 18 -7.72 5.84 -18.27
N ILE A 19 -7.73 4.60 -18.74
CA ILE A 19 -8.48 3.52 -18.10
C ILE A 19 -7.55 2.83 -17.10
N VAL A 20 -7.90 2.90 -15.82
CA VAL A 20 -7.11 2.33 -14.72
C VAL A 20 -7.93 1.27 -14.00
N MET A 21 -7.37 0.08 -13.83
CA MET A 21 -7.94 -0.91 -12.90
C MET A 21 -7.56 -0.53 -11.48
N PRO A 22 -8.53 -0.24 -10.58
CA PRO A 22 -8.24 0.13 -9.20
C PRO A 22 -7.75 -1.08 -8.39
N PRO A 23 -7.07 -0.85 -7.25
CA PRO A 23 -6.56 -1.91 -6.37
C PRO A 23 -7.71 -2.56 -5.57
N MET A 24 -8.10 -3.76 -5.95
CA MET A 24 -9.17 -4.53 -5.30
C MET A 24 -8.60 -5.79 -4.65
N ALA A 25 -8.84 -5.97 -3.34
CA ALA A 25 -8.42 -7.17 -2.61
C ALA A 25 -9.00 -8.44 -3.24
N THR A 26 -8.14 -9.42 -3.52
CA THR A 26 -8.53 -10.66 -4.18
C THR A 26 -8.61 -11.84 -3.23
N GLY A 27 -7.82 -11.85 -2.16
CA GLY A 27 -7.68 -13.01 -1.28
C GLY A 27 -7.00 -14.20 -1.97
N LEU A 28 -6.17 -13.96 -2.97
CA LEU A 28 -5.53 -15.01 -3.78
C LEU A 28 -4.04 -15.20 -3.47
N ALA A 29 -3.46 -14.44 -2.53
CA ALA A 29 -2.09 -14.69 -2.07
C ALA A 29 -2.02 -15.90 -1.13
N THR A 30 -0.81 -16.37 -0.83
CA THR A 30 -0.63 -17.36 0.24
C THR A 30 -0.83 -16.73 1.62
N THR A 31 -0.96 -17.53 2.67
CA THR A 31 -0.99 -17.04 4.06
C THR A 31 0.30 -16.36 4.50
N ARG A 32 1.37 -16.43 3.71
CA ARG A 32 2.62 -15.69 3.90
C ARG A 32 2.73 -14.43 3.04
N GLY A 33 1.69 -14.11 2.26
CA GLY A 33 1.65 -12.94 1.38
C GLY A 33 2.36 -13.14 0.04
N GLU A 34 2.65 -14.39 -0.34
CA GLU A 34 3.34 -14.71 -1.59
C GLU A 34 2.38 -14.70 -2.77
N VAL A 35 2.87 -14.33 -3.94
CA VAL A 35 2.14 -14.39 -5.21
C VAL A 35 1.85 -15.83 -5.58
N THR A 36 0.59 -16.13 -5.95
CA THR A 36 0.15 -17.43 -6.46
C THR A 36 -0.12 -17.37 -7.98
N GLU A 37 -0.22 -18.54 -8.61
CA GLU A 37 -0.63 -18.61 -10.02
C GLU A 37 -2.07 -18.10 -10.24
N ASP A 38 -2.94 -18.27 -9.24
CA ASP A 38 -4.32 -17.76 -9.30
C ASP A 38 -4.33 -16.23 -9.28
N LEU A 39 -3.48 -15.61 -8.45
CA LEU A 39 -3.30 -14.16 -8.42
C LEU A 39 -2.78 -13.64 -9.77
N ILE A 40 -1.77 -14.29 -10.35
CA ILE A 40 -1.24 -13.92 -11.68
C ILE A 40 -2.36 -14.01 -12.72
N ARG A 41 -3.11 -15.12 -12.77
CA ARG A 41 -4.23 -15.29 -13.70
C ARG A 41 -5.34 -14.26 -13.52
N HIS A 42 -5.59 -13.84 -12.28
CA HIS A 42 -6.57 -12.79 -11.97
C HIS A 42 -6.20 -11.47 -12.67
N TYR A 43 -4.96 -11.04 -12.52
CA TYR A 43 -4.47 -9.79 -13.13
C TYR A 43 -4.30 -9.92 -14.64
N GLU A 44 -3.78 -11.05 -15.13
CA GLU A 44 -3.63 -11.35 -16.55
C GLU A 44 -4.94 -11.21 -17.33
N LYS A 45 -6.02 -11.80 -16.84
CA LYS A 45 -7.36 -11.74 -17.47
C LYS A 45 -7.89 -10.32 -17.64
N ARG A 46 -7.38 -9.36 -16.86
CA ARG A 46 -7.86 -7.96 -16.81
C ARG A 46 -6.89 -6.96 -17.42
N ALA A 47 -5.67 -7.35 -17.72
CA ALA A 47 -4.61 -6.44 -18.18
C ALA A 47 -4.90 -5.83 -19.56
N LYS A 48 -5.53 -6.58 -20.47
CA LYS A 48 -5.68 -6.16 -21.85
C LYS A 48 -6.53 -4.90 -22.01
N GLY A 49 -5.99 -3.89 -22.66
CA GLY A 49 -6.70 -2.63 -22.96
C GLY A 49 -6.57 -1.55 -21.90
N LEU A 50 -6.04 -1.84 -20.71
CA LEU A 50 -5.83 -0.85 -19.65
C LEU A 50 -4.63 0.07 -19.95
N GLY A 51 -4.73 1.33 -19.49
CA GLY A 51 -3.61 2.24 -19.39
C GLY A 51 -2.71 1.91 -18.20
N LEU A 52 -3.30 1.51 -17.07
CA LEU A 52 -2.59 1.10 -15.86
C LEU A 52 -3.40 0.04 -15.10
N GLN A 53 -2.71 -0.93 -14.53
CA GLN A 53 -3.29 -1.88 -13.59
C GLN A 53 -2.66 -1.69 -12.21
N ILE A 54 -3.49 -1.44 -11.16
CA ILE A 54 -2.99 -1.30 -9.79
C ILE A 54 -3.30 -2.60 -9.04
N VAL A 55 -2.25 -3.23 -8.53
CA VAL A 55 -2.32 -4.43 -7.70
C VAL A 55 -2.91 -4.07 -6.34
N GLU A 56 -3.70 -4.98 -5.79
CA GLU A 56 -4.38 -4.85 -4.50
C GLU A 56 -3.46 -4.33 -3.38
N HIS A 57 -4.08 -3.71 -2.37
CA HIS A 57 -3.35 -3.21 -1.20
C HIS A 57 -2.54 -4.33 -0.53
N SER A 58 -1.22 -4.14 -0.53
CA SER A 58 -0.23 -5.11 -0.06
C SER A 58 0.40 -4.63 1.24
N TYR A 59 0.47 -5.49 2.26
CA TYR A 59 0.94 -5.06 3.57
C TYR A 59 2.46 -4.89 3.62
N VAL A 60 2.89 -3.76 4.21
CA VAL A 60 4.31 -3.35 4.33
C VAL A 60 5.00 -3.90 5.58
N ALA A 61 4.23 -4.37 6.55
CA ALA A 61 4.69 -5.00 7.78
C ALA A 61 3.64 -6.03 8.23
N ARG A 62 4.07 -7.11 8.90
CA ARG A 62 3.15 -8.17 9.38
C ARG A 62 2.07 -7.62 10.30
N SER A 63 2.39 -6.65 11.14
CA SER A 63 1.45 -5.92 12.00
C SER A 63 0.32 -5.21 11.24
N GLY A 64 0.51 -4.94 9.95
CA GLY A 64 -0.45 -4.28 9.08
C GLY A 64 -1.25 -5.20 8.17
N ARG A 65 -1.13 -6.53 8.32
CA ARG A 65 -1.90 -7.50 7.54
C ARG A 65 -3.38 -7.44 7.91
N LEU A 66 -4.26 -7.33 6.92
CA LEU A 66 -5.71 -7.19 7.10
C LEU A 66 -6.44 -8.53 7.03
N SER A 67 -5.98 -9.46 6.20
CA SER A 67 -6.61 -10.78 6.00
C SER A 67 -5.55 -11.86 5.78
N GLU A 68 -5.93 -13.13 5.99
CA GLU A 68 -4.98 -14.26 5.93
C GLU A 68 -4.31 -14.42 4.56
N GLN A 69 -5.04 -14.17 3.48
CA GLN A 69 -4.56 -14.35 2.10
C GLN A 69 -4.31 -13.01 1.39
N GLN A 70 -3.97 -11.96 2.15
CA GLN A 70 -3.57 -10.69 1.59
C GLN A 70 -2.15 -10.77 1.02
N LEU A 71 -1.92 -10.12 -0.12
CA LEU A 71 -0.60 -9.96 -0.72
C LEU A 71 0.32 -9.13 0.18
N GLY A 72 1.59 -9.52 0.28
CA GLY A 72 2.62 -8.84 1.08
C GLY A 72 3.73 -8.23 0.23
N VAL A 73 4.36 -7.19 0.78
CA VAL A 73 5.57 -6.56 0.24
C VAL A 73 6.58 -6.25 1.35
N TYR A 74 6.42 -6.90 2.49
CA TYR A 74 7.13 -6.64 3.74
C TYR A 74 8.51 -7.33 3.84
N ASP A 75 8.82 -8.29 2.95
CA ASP A 75 10.03 -9.13 3.02
C ASP A 75 10.66 -9.27 1.63
N ASP A 76 12.00 -9.25 1.55
CA ASP A 76 12.76 -9.37 0.29
C ASP A 76 12.48 -10.70 -0.43
N LYS A 77 12.14 -11.76 0.33
CA LYS A 77 11.76 -13.07 -0.23
C LYS A 77 10.54 -13.01 -1.13
N LEU A 78 9.70 -11.97 -1.00
CA LEU A 78 8.50 -11.79 -1.82
C LEU A 78 8.79 -11.17 -3.19
N VAL A 79 9.96 -10.52 -3.36
CA VAL A 79 10.33 -9.80 -4.58
C VAL A 79 10.28 -10.70 -5.82
N ALA A 80 10.81 -11.91 -5.74
CA ALA A 80 10.83 -12.84 -6.88
C ALA A 80 9.42 -13.20 -7.39
N GLY A 81 8.46 -13.41 -6.49
CA GLY A 81 7.05 -13.67 -6.83
C GLY A 81 6.38 -12.45 -7.43
N LEU A 82 6.61 -11.27 -6.85
CA LEU A 82 6.12 -10.00 -7.36
C LEU A 82 6.68 -9.71 -8.76
N ALA A 83 7.98 -9.95 -8.99
CA ALA A 83 8.62 -9.81 -10.29
C ALA A 83 8.07 -10.79 -11.35
N LYS A 84 7.63 -11.98 -10.95
CA LYS A 84 6.91 -12.90 -11.85
C LYS A 84 5.57 -12.31 -12.31
N LEU A 85 4.83 -11.68 -11.39
CA LEU A 85 3.57 -11.02 -11.69
C LEU A 85 3.79 -9.85 -12.65
N THR A 86 4.73 -8.93 -12.36
CA THR A 86 5.00 -7.76 -13.19
C THR A 86 5.41 -8.14 -14.60
N ARG A 87 6.39 -9.06 -14.77
CA ARG A 87 6.81 -9.55 -16.08
C ARG A 87 5.66 -10.16 -16.88
N ARG A 88 4.74 -10.90 -16.22
CA ARG A 88 3.57 -11.45 -16.90
C ARG A 88 2.67 -10.34 -17.45
N ILE A 89 2.40 -9.30 -16.67
CA ILE A 89 1.53 -8.20 -17.07
C ILE A 89 2.22 -7.32 -18.14
N HIS A 90 3.52 -7.06 -18.00
CA HIS A 90 4.31 -6.36 -19.02
C HIS A 90 4.30 -7.08 -20.36
N SER A 91 4.34 -8.42 -20.38
CA SER A 91 4.25 -9.20 -21.62
C SER A 91 2.93 -9.00 -22.41
N LEU A 92 1.91 -8.44 -21.74
CA LEU A 92 0.61 -8.07 -22.34
C LEU A 92 0.53 -6.58 -22.73
N GLY A 93 1.63 -5.83 -22.56
CA GLY A 93 1.73 -4.41 -22.91
C GLY A 93 0.95 -3.48 -21.99
N THR A 94 0.81 -3.85 -20.70
CA THR A 94 0.11 -3.04 -19.69
C THR A 94 1.04 -2.67 -18.54
N PRO A 95 1.21 -1.38 -18.25
CA PRO A 95 1.90 -0.93 -17.06
C PRO A 95 1.19 -1.40 -15.79
N ILE A 96 1.98 -1.67 -14.74
CA ILE A 96 1.47 -2.20 -13.48
C ILE A 96 2.06 -1.45 -12.27
N ALA A 97 1.18 -1.03 -11.35
CA ALA A 97 1.53 -0.45 -10.07
C ALA A 97 1.15 -1.39 -8.93
N ILE A 98 1.69 -1.17 -7.74
CA ILE A 98 1.27 -1.84 -6.51
C ILE A 98 0.79 -0.82 -5.49
N GLN A 99 -0.36 -1.09 -4.84
CA GLN A 99 -0.79 -0.30 -3.69
C GLN A 99 -0.19 -0.89 -2.41
N ILE A 100 0.51 -0.06 -1.63
CA ILE A 100 1.12 -0.44 -0.35
C ILE A 100 0.30 0.10 0.82
N ASN A 101 0.14 -0.71 1.88
CA ASN A 101 -0.79 -0.43 2.96
C ASN A 101 -0.34 -0.99 4.32
N HIS A 102 -0.97 -0.46 5.38
CA HIS A 102 -0.96 -1.00 6.73
C HIS A 102 -2.35 -0.86 7.32
N ALA A 103 -2.97 -1.96 7.74
CA ALA A 103 -4.37 -1.97 8.21
C ALA A 103 -4.59 -1.14 9.49
N GLY A 104 -3.55 -0.99 10.32
CA GLY A 104 -3.69 -0.29 11.60
C GLY A 104 -4.67 -1.02 12.51
N ARG A 105 -5.60 -0.29 13.12
CA ARG A 105 -6.61 -0.80 14.07
C ARG A 105 -7.76 -1.61 13.44
N VAL A 106 -7.78 -1.73 12.10
CA VAL A 106 -8.87 -2.45 11.40
C VAL A 106 -8.61 -3.96 11.35
N THR A 107 -7.37 -4.40 11.57
CA THR A 107 -7.03 -5.83 11.66
C THR A 107 -7.33 -6.41 13.05
N THR A 108 -7.10 -7.71 13.22
CA THR A 108 -7.21 -8.43 14.50
C THR A 108 -5.88 -9.09 14.86
N SER A 109 -5.67 -9.38 16.16
CA SER A 109 -4.47 -10.08 16.63
C SER A 109 -4.32 -11.46 16.00
N ALA A 110 -5.42 -12.16 15.74
CA ALA A 110 -5.42 -13.45 15.05
C ALA A 110 -4.86 -13.34 13.62
N VAL A 111 -5.14 -12.24 12.92
CA VAL A 111 -4.69 -12.05 11.53
C VAL A 111 -3.27 -11.49 11.47
N CYS A 112 -2.96 -10.44 12.20
CA CYS A 112 -1.64 -9.78 12.10
C CYS A 112 -0.57 -10.36 13.05
N GLY A 113 -0.95 -11.30 13.92
CA GLY A 113 -0.03 -12.04 14.80
C GLY A 113 0.40 -11.27 16.06
N GLN A 114 -0.19 -10.11 16.34
CA GLN A 114 0.08 -9.27 17.51
C GLN A 114 -1.12 -8.35 17.77
N GLN A 115 -1.12 -7.64 18.90
CA GLN A 115 -2.15 -6.61 19.14
C GLN A 115 -2.15 -5.59 18.00
N PRO A 116 -3.32 -5.26 17.39
CA PRO A 116 -3.42 -4.21 16.40
C PRO A 116 -2.84 -2.89 16.88
N VAL A 117 -2.35 -2.06 15.97
CA VAL A 117 -1.73 -0.77 16.31
C VAL A 117 -2.50 0.39 15.68
N GLY A 118 -2.36 1.57 16.27
CA GLY A 118 -2.98 2.78 15.73
C GLY A 118 -2.34 4.05 16.28
N PRO A 119 -2.77 5.24 15.82
CA PRO A 119 -2.27 6.49 16.36
C PRO A 119 -2.67 6.70 17.83
N SER A 120 -3.76 6.09 18.28
CA SER A 120 -4.25 6.13 19.67
C SER A 120 -5.00 4.84 20.01
N ALA A 121 -5.15 4.52 21.30
CA ALA A 121 -5.83 3.32 21.79
C ALA A 121 -7.37 3.43 21.67
N ILE A 122 -7.84 3.65 20.44
CA ILE A 122 -9.27 3.78 20.10
C ILE A 122 -9.64 2.67 19.13
N PRO A 123 -10.52 1.72 19.48
CA PRO A 123 -10.93 0.64 18.59
C PRO A 123 -11.65 1.16 17.35
N HIS A 124 -11.66 0.36 16.28
CA HIS A 124 -12.36 0.72 15.04
C HIS A 124 -13.88 0.76 15.23
N SER A 125 -14.41 -0.22 15.96
CA SER A 125 -15.81 -0.29 16.45
C SER A 125 -15.82 -1.02 17.78
N SER A 126 -17.01 -1.14 18.40
CA SER A 126 -17.19 -1.91 19.65
C SER A 126 -16.83 -3.39 19.55
N GLU A 127 -16.79 -3.94 18.34
CA GLU A 127 -16.46 -5.35 18.07
C GLU A 127 -14.98 -5.58 17.80
N HIS A 128 -14.19 -4.49 17.62
CA HIS A 128 -12.77 -4.58 17.34
C HIS A 128 -11.93 -4.48 18.62
N GLU A 129 -10.79 -5.15 18.59
CA GLU A 129 -9.79 -5.04 19.66
C GLU A 129 -9.32 -3.59 19.83
N THR A 130 -9.09 -3.18 21.08
CA THR A 130 -8.44 -1.88 21.33
C THR A 130 -7.00 -1.95 20.83
N PRO A 131 -6.60 -1.08 19.89
CA PRO A 131 -5.25 -1.08 19.38
C PRO A 131 -4.26 -0.54 20.41
N LYS A 132 -3.02 -0.99 20.34
CA LYS A 132 -1.90 -0.35 21.02
C LYS A 132 -1.61 1.00 20.33
N GLU A 133 -1.46 2.06 21.12
CA GLU A 133 -0.97 3.33 20.61
C GLU A 133 0.51 3.18 20.21
N LEU A 134 0.84 3.58 18.96
CA LEU A 134 2.20 3.55 18.44
C LEU A 134 3.10 4.55 19.21
N SER A 135 4.24 4.08 19.69
CA SER A 135 5.33 4.94 20.15
C SER A 135 5.98 5.67 18.97
N LYS A 136 6.78 6.71 19.25
CA LYS A 136 7.53 7.44 18.19
C LYS A 136 8.51 6.53 17.46
N ASN A 137 9.18 5.63 18.16
CA ASN A 137 10.11 4.66 17.53
C ASN A 137 9.36 3.72 16.58
N GLU A 138 8.19 3.21 16.98
CA GLU A 138 7.38 2.36 16.11
C GLU A 138 6.82 3.12 14.89
N ILE A 139 6.54 4.41 15.03
CA ILE A 139 6.17 5.27 13.89
C ILE A 139 7.34 5.36 12.91
N GLU A 140 8.57 5.60 13.38
CA GLU A 140 9.77 5.64 12.53
C GLU A 140 10.05 4.28 11.85
N GLU A 141 9.89 3.17 12.56
CA GLU A 141 10.00 1.82 12.00
C GLU A 141 8.98 1.59 10.86
N LEU A 142 7.75 2.07 11.03
CA LEU A 142 6.73 1.96 9.99
C LEU A 142 7.02 2.88 8.79
N ILE A 143 7.54 4.09 9.01
CA ILE A 143 7.98 4.98 7.92
C ILE A 143 9.06 4.27 7.10
N GLU A 144 10.04 3.62 7.75
CA GLU A 144 11.07 2.85 7.06
C GLU A 144 10.46 1.64 6.34
N ALA A 145 9.51 0.92 6.94
CA ALA A 145 8.84 -0.22 6.32
C ALA A 145 8.11 0.17 5.01
N PHE A 146 7.45 1.33 4.96
CA PHE A 146 6.87 1.86 3.73
C PHE A 146 7.93 2.17 2.67
N GLY A 147 9.06 2.76 3.08
CA GLY A 147 10.19 3.01 2.19
C GLY A 147 10.78 1.73 1.60
N LEU A 148 11.02 0.72 2.45
CA LEU A 148 11.54 -0.59 2.01
C LEU A 148 10.54 -1.32 1.11
N ALA A 149 9.23 -1.24 1.41
CA ALA A 149 8.20 -1.81 0.55
C ALA A 149 8.20 -1.18 -0.85
N ALA A 150 8.37 0.14 -0.93
CA ALA A 150 8.48 0.84 -2.20
C ALA A 150 9.76 0.44 -2.97
N ASN A 151 10.90 0.27 -2.29
CA ASN A 151 12.13 -0.23 -2.92
C ASN A 151 11.93 -1.64 -3.49
N ARG A 152 11.30 -2.55 -2.75
CA ARG A 152 10.95 -3.91 -3.23
C ARG A 152 10.04 -3.88 -4.46
N ALA A 153 9.12 -2.90 -4.52
CA ALA A 153 8.28 -2.71 -5.71
C ALA A 153 9.13 -2.32 -6.94
N VAL A 154 10.14 -1.45 -6.77
CA VAL A 154 11.09 -1.11 -7.84
C VAL A 154 11.89 -2.35 -8.25
N GLU A 155 12.43 -3.11 -7.30
CA GLU A 155 13.18 -4.35 -7.56
C GLU A 155 12.32 -5.42 -8.25
N ALA A 156 11.03 -5.44 -7.96
CA ALA A 156 10.04 -6.31 -8.61
C ALA A 156 9.52 -5.76 -9.95
N GLU A 157 10.13 -4.70 -10.49
CA GLU A 157 9.83 -4.11 -11.79
C GLU A 157 8.40 -3.52 -11.91
N PHE A 158 7.80 -3.04 -10.81
CA PHE A 158 6.57 -2.23 -10.91
C PHE A 158 6.87 -0.86 -11.53
N ASP A 159 5.92 -0.34 -12.31
CA ASP A 159 6.05 0.97 -12.99
C ASP A 159 5.69 2.15 -12.09
N ALA A 160 4.94 1.91 -11.02
CA ALA A 160 4.53 2.91 -10.04
C ALA A 160 4.22 2.27 -8.68
N VAL A 161 4.23 3.10 -7.63
CA VAL A 161 3.75 2.75 -6.29
C VAL A 161 2.62 3.67 -5.90
N GLU A 162 1.53 3.10 -5.37
CA GLU A 162 0.43 3.84 -4.75
C GLU A 162 0.45 3.63 -3.24
N VAL A 163 0.33 4.70 -2.46
CA VAL A 163 0.15 4.61 -1.01
C VAL A 163 -1.32 4.71 -0.65
N HIS A 164 -1.82 3.75 0.11
CA HIS A 164 -3.22 3.73 0.54
C HIS A 164 -3.47 4.71 1.70
N GLY A 165 -4.01 5.89 1.40
CA GLY A 165 -4.32 6.93 2.38
C GLY A 165 -5.78 6.97 2.87
N ALA A 166 -6.62 6.00 2.49
CA ALA A 166 -8.07 6.04 2.69
C ALA A 166 -8.61 4.87 3.55
N HIS A 167 -9.93 4.68 3.53
CA HIS A 167 -10.71 3.54 4.03
C HIS A 167 -10.51 3.19 5.52
N GLY A 168 -10.09 4.15 6.35
CA GLY A 168 -9.87 3.91 7.77
C GLY A 168 -8.60 3.10 8.10
N PHE A 169 -7.70 2.87 7.13
CA PHE A 169 -6.41 2.24 7.36
C PHE A 169 -5.40 3.19 8.05
N LEU A 170 -4.21 2.72 8.36
CA LEU A 170 -3.31 3.41 9.30
C LEU A 170 -3.06 4.88 8.95
N LEU A 171 -2.78 5.21 7.69
CA LEU A 171 -2.58 6.59 7.28
C LEU A 171 -3.84 7.42 7.52
N ASN A 172 -5.00 6.95 7.07
CA ASN A 172 -6.27 7.62 7.32
C ASN A 172 -6.56 7.76 8.84
N GLN A 173 -6.14 6.79 9.66
CA GLN A 173 -6.27 6.85 11.12
C GLN A 173 -5.44 8.00 11.71
N PHE A 174 -4.22 8.23 11.23
CA PHE A 174 -3.39 9.36 11.66
C PHE A 174 -4.01 10.70 11.26
N LEU A 175 -4.59 10.79 10.08
CA LEU A 175 -5.21 12.01 9.56
C LEU A 175 -6.49 12.39 10.31
N SER A 176 -7.31 11.40 10.67
CA SER A 176 -8.63 11.63 11.25
C SER A 176 -8.56 12.03 12.73
N PRO A 177 -9.16 13.15 13.15
CA PRO A 177 -9.26 13.52 14.57
C PRO A 177 -10.18 12.59 15.37
N LEU A 178 -10.93 11.71 14.72
CA LEU A 178 -11.76 10.70 15.40
C LEU A 178 -10.91 9.55 15.95
N SER A 179 -9.86 9.16 15.24
CA SER A 179 -8.97 8.05 15.59
C SER A 179 -7.62 8.50 16.14
N ASN A 180 -7.21 9.74 15.90
CA ASN A 180 -5.95 10.31 16.38
C ASN A 180 -6.22 11.33 17.48
N LYS A 181 -5.96 10.94 18.75
CA LYS A 181 -6.05 11.77 19.95
C LYS A 181 -4.68 12.08 20.55
N ARG A 182 -3.61 11.87 19.78
CA ARG A 182 -2.23 12.16 20.21
C ARG A 182 -2.06 13.65 20.58
N LYS A 183 -1.16 13.88 21.53
CA LYS A 183 -0.80 15.23 22.00
C LYS A 183 0.65 15.61 21.64
N ASP A 184 1.32 14.74 20.87
CA ASP A 184 2.68 14.97 20.36
C ASP A 184 2.63 15.53 18.93
N GLU A 185 3.78 15.57 18.26
CA GLU A 185 3.96 16.09 16.91
C GLU A 185 3.21 15.33 15.81
N TYR A 186 2.58 14.20 16.13
CA TYR A 186 1.75 13.42 15.20
C TYR A 186 0.25 13.60 15.42
N GLY A 187 -0.17 14.49 16.36
CA GLY A 187 -1.57 14.70 16.73
C GLY A 187 -1.96 16.16 16.89
N GLY A 188 -3.24 16.43 17.17
CA GLY A 188 -3.76 17.77 17.34
C GLY A 188 -4.03 18.51 16.04
N SER A 189 -3.16 19.41 15.60
CA SER A 189 -3.36 20.20 14.37
C SER A 189 -3.38 19.33 13.09
N LEU A 190 -3.96 19.83 12.01
CA LEU A 190 -3.94 19.14 10.72
C LEU A 190 -2.51 18.86 10.26
N GLU A 191 -1.63 19.84 10.41
CA GLU A 191 -0.20 19.71 10.05
C GLU A 191 0.45 18.53 10.78
N ASN A 192 0.23 18.42 12.09
CA ASN A 192 0.75 17.30 12.89
C ASN A 192 0.16 15.97 12.46
N ARG A 193 -1.16 15.90 12.23
CA ARG A 193 -1.80 14.68 11.74
C ARG A 193 -1.34 14.25 10.35
N MET A 194 -0.92 15.20 9.50
CA MET A 194 -0.33 14.98 8.19
C MET A 194 1.15 14.56 8.25
N ARG A 195 1.83 14.74 9.37
CA ARG A 195 3.28 14.49 9.51
C ARG A 195 3.67 13.07 9.14
N PHE A 196 2.95 12.08 9.64
CA PHE A 196 3.19 10.66 9.30
C PHE A 196 3.12 10.41 7.78
N HIS A 197 2.12 10.98 7.10
CA HIS A 197 1.98 10.90 5.64
C HIS A 197 3.16 11.55 4.92
N SER A 198 3.52 12.76 5.32
CA SER A 198 4.61 13.52 4.69
C SER A 198 5.95 12.80 4.85
N GLN A 199 6.22 12.20 6.00
CA GLN A 199 7.44 11.43 6.26
C GLN A 199 7.48 10.13 5.45
N ILE A 200 6.36 9.41 5.34
CA ILE A 200 6.26 8.23 4.47
C ILE A 200 6.53 8.61 3.02
N ILE A 201 5.88 9.66 2.50
CA ILE A 201 6.09 10.11 1.12
C ILE A 201 7.56 10.51 0.89
N ALA A 202 8.17 11.22 1.83
CA ALA A 202 9.57 11.61 1.75
C ALA A 202 10.50 10.37 1.73
N ARG A 203 10.27 9.39 2.61
CA ARG A 203 11.05 8.15 2.68
C ARG A 203 10.90 7.30 1.43
N ILE A 204 9.69 7.19 0.89
CA ILE A 204 9.42 6.48 -0.37
C ILE A 204 10.20 7.14 -1.51
N LYS A 205 10.12 8.46 -1.66
CA LYS A 205 10.85 9.20 -2.70
C LYS A 205 12.37 9.11 -2.56
N GLU A 206 12.87 9.03 -1.34
CA GLU A 206 14.29 8.80 -1.07
C GLU A 206 14.73 7.42 -1.59
N LYS A 207 13.96 6.37 -1.32
CA LYS A 207 14.29 4.98 -1.70
C LYS A 207 14.10 4.72 -3.21
N MET A 208 13.03 5.23 -3.82
CA MET A 208 12.74 4.97 -5.24
C MET A 208 13.42 5.95 -6.21
N GLY A 209 13.93 7.07 -5.72
CA GLY A 209 14.35 8.20 -6.55
C GLY A 209 13.16 9.10 -6.96
N LYS A 210 13.49 10.39 -7.18
CA LYS A 210 12.47 11.45 -7.35
C LYS A 210 11.63 11.32 -8.64
N SER A 211 12.12 10.62 -9.65
CA SER A 211 11.45 10.47 -10.96
C SER A 211 10.51 9.28 -11.03
N PHE A 212 10.58 8.34 -10.07
CA PHE A 212 9.71 7.16 -10.07
C PHE A 212 8.25 7.57 -9.84
N PRO A 213 7.28 7.05 -10.62
CA PRO A 213 5.88 7.41 -10.50
C PRO A 213 5.30 7.02 -9.14
N PHE A 214 4.68 7.98 -8.48
CA PHE A 214 4.07 7.85 -7.17
C PHE A 214 2.61 8.31 -7.21
N LEU A 215 1.72 7.50 -6.63
CA LEU A 215 0.29 7.72 -6.51
C LEU A 215 -0.12 7.75 -5.02
N TYR A 216 -1.21 8.47 -4.70
CA TYR A 216 -1.73 8.55 -3.35
C TYR A 216 -3.27 8.61 -3.37
#